data_ce4eecf4adbf0a2c3850d59e20d2d542
#
_entry.id   ce4eecf4adbf0a2c3850d59e20d2d542
#
_cell.length_a   1.000
_cell.length_b   1.000
_cell.length_c   1.000
_cell.angle_alpha   90.00
_cell.angle_beta   90.00
_cell.angle_gamma   90.00
#
_symmetry.space_group_name_H-M   'P 1'
#
loop_
_entity.id
_entity.type
_entity.pdbx_description
1 polymer ?
#
loop_
_entity_poly.entity_id
_entity_poly.type
_entity_poly.pdbx_seq_one_letter_code
_entity_poly.pdbx_strand_id
1 'polypeptide(L)'
;MKKAVILGVRPEAGLGSQLALRFAREGMHVLVASRTPSALEKLVAKIRESGGEATAVQTDATNEEQVVSLFENAGADLEVAVYNAGNNHPGRIIEMDKEYFENSWRVCCLGGFLFGREAVKRCFQRKMGL
;
A
#
# COMPACT_ATOMS: atom_id res chain seq x y z
N MET A 1 1.40 -12.16 -15.15
CA MET A 1 1.44 -10.69 -15.06
C MET A 1 2.12 -10.28 -13.78
N LYS A 2 3.09 -9.40 -13.87
CA LYS A 2 3.78 -8.87 -12.70
C LYS A 2 2.85 -8.00 -11.88
N LYS A 3 3.05 -7.98 -10.58
CA LYS A 3 2.18 -7.26 -9.65
C LYS A 3 2.94 -6.18 -8.89
N ALA A 4 2.24 -5.09 -8.63
CA ALA A 4 2.69 -4.01 -7.76
C ALA A 4 1.72 -3.89 -6.59
N VAL A 5 2.24 -3.70 -5.39
CA VAL A 5 1.45 -3.44 -4.19
C VAL A 5 1.72 -2.02 -3.74
N ILE A 6 0.67 -1.23 -3.55
CA ILE A 6 0.80 0.14 -3.03
C ILE A 6 -0.12 0.29 -1.82
N LEU A 7 0.47 0.48 -0.67
CA LEU A 7 -0.26 0.77 0.56
C LEU A 7 -0.15 2.26 0.87
N GLY A 8 -1.28 2.92 0.95
CA GLY A 8 -1.34 4.35 1.17
C GLY A 8 -1.78 5.11 -0.08
N VAL A 9 -3.01 4.89 -0.52
CA VAL A 9 -3.59 5.61 -1.64
C VAL A 9 -4.73 6.49 -1.14
N ARG A 10 -4.83 7.68 -1.72
CA ARG A 10 -5.91 8.62 -1.47
C ARG A 10 -6.76 8.78 -2.74
N PRO A 11 -8.00 9.33 -2.64
CA PRO A 11 -8.95 9.26 -3.74
C PRO A 11 -8.50 9.86 -5.07
N GLU A 12 -7.79 10.98 -5.11
CA GLU A 12 -7.66 11.67 -6.39
C GLU A 12 -6.26 12.15 -6.81
N ALA A 13 -5.45 12.68 -5.92
CA ALA A 13 -4.23 13.37 -6.36
C ALA A 13 -2.97 12.99 -5.58
N GLY A 14 -3.05 11.99 -4.72
CA GLY A 14 -1.92 11.59 -3.91
C GLY A 14 -0.88 10.82 -4.71
N LEU A 15 0.34 10.83 -4.20
CA LEU A 15 1.45 10.11 -4.81
C LEU A 15 1.13 8.63 -5.02
N GLY A 16 0.52 7.98 -4.03
CA GLY A 16 0.17 6.56 -4.14
C GLY A 16 -0.78 6.28 -5.30
N SER A 17 -1.78 7.13 -5.50
CA SER A 17 -2.71 6.98 -6.61
C SER A 17 -2.03 7.19 -7.96
N GLN A 18 -1.15 8.17 -8.06
CA GLN A 18 -0.40 8.43 -9.28
C GLN A 18 0.55 7.28 -9.62
N LEU A 19 1.20 6.72 -8.61
CA LEU A 19 2.05 5.54 -8.80
C LEU A 19 1.23 4.34 -9.27
N ALA A 20 0.06 4.13 -8.68
CA ALA A 20 -0.82 3.03 -9.09
C ALA A 20 -1.22 3.15 -10.56
N LEU A 21 -1.61 4.35 -10.98
CA LEU A 21 -1.95 4.61 -12.38
C LEU A 21 -0.75 4.36 -13.30
N ARG A 22 0.43 4.79 -12.90
CA ARG A 22 1.63 4.60 -13.70
C ARG A 22 2.02 3.13 -13.82
N PHE A 23 2.02 2.37 -12.73
CA PHE A 23 2.35 0.95 -12.78
C PHE A 23 1.33 0.17 -13.61
N ALA A 24 0.05 0.51 -13.49
CA ALA A 24 -0.97 -0.12 -14.32
C ALA A 24 -0.74 0.16 -15.80
N ARG A 25 -0.35 1.39 -16.14
CA ARG A 25 -0.01 1.78 -17.51
C ARG A 25 1.20 1.02 -18.05
N GLU A 26 2.11 0.65 -17.17
CA GLU A 26 3.28 -0.16 -17.54
C GLU A 26 2.97 -1.66 -17.63
N GLY A 27 1.70 -2.04 -17.51
CA GLY A 27 1.26 -3.41 -17.69
C GLY A 27 1.23 -4.27 -16.43
N MET A 28 1.40 -3.69 -15.26
CA MET A 28 1.33 -4.44 -14.01
C MET A 28 -0.10 -4.52 -13.50
N HIS A 29 -0.41 -5.63 -12.82
CA HIS A 29 -1.62 -5.72 -12.03
C HIS A 29 -1.35 -5.03 -10.68
N VAL A 30 -2.08 -3.98 -10.37
CA VAL A 30 -1.82 -3.18 -9.17
C VAL A 30 -2.80 -3.53 -8.05
N LEU A 31 -2.25 -3.91 -6.89
CA LEU A 31 -3.04 -4.05 -5.67
C LEU A 31 -2.93 -2.73 -4.92
N VAL A 32 -4.06 -2.04 -4.80
CA VAL A 32 -4.12 -0.76 -4.09
C VAL A 32 -4.76 -0.97 -2.73
N ALA A 33 -4.13 -0.43 -1.71
CA ALA A 33 -4.52 -0.69 -0.33
C ALA A 33 -4.56 0.59 0.50
N SER A 34 -5.58 0.71 1.31
CA SER A 34 -5.74 1.73 2.33
C SER A 34 -6.87 1.32 3.27
N ARG A 35 -7.16 2.15 4.27
CA ARG A 35 -8.24 1.88 5.20
C ARG A 35 -9.63 2.23 4.64
N THR A 36 -9.70 2.98 3.55
CA THR A 36 -10.96 3.54 3.04
C THR A 36 -11.39 2.83 1.75
N PRO A 37 -12.35 1.90 1.81
CA PRO A 37 -12.77 1.14 0.63
C PRO A 37 -13.27 2.00 -0.53
N SER A 38 -14.02 3.07 -0.25
CA SER A 38 -14.56 3.93 -1.31
C SER A 38 -13.47 4.57 -2.16
N ALA A 39 -12.37 4.98 -1.54
CA ALA A 39 -11.23 5.56 -2.26
C ALA A 39 -10.56 4.52 -3.15
N LEU A 40 -10.44 3.29 -2.64
CA LEU A 40 -9.84 2.19 -3.41
C LEU A 40 -10.69 1.83 -4.63
N GLU A 41 -11.99 1.75 -4.45
CA GLU A 41 -12.91 1.40 -5.54
C GLU A 41 -12.88 2.42 -6.65
N LYS A 42 -12.82 3.71 -6.32
CA LYS A 42 -12.71 4.78 -7.32
C LYS A 42 -11.42 4.66 -8.13
N LEU A 43 -10.32 4.39 -7.45
CA LEU A 43 -9.03 4.25 -8.12
C LEU A 43 -9.00 3.02 -9.01
N VAL A 44 -9.52 1.89 -8.53
CA VAL A 44 -9.62 0.66 -9.32
C VAL A 44 -10.48 0.88 -10.57
N ALA A 45 -11.63 1.54 -10.42
CA ALA A 45 -12.49 1.86 -11.55
C ALA A 45 -11.75 2.71 -12.59
N LYS A 46 -11.02 3.71 -12.15
CA LYS A 46 -10.24 4.57 -13.03
C LYS A 46 -9.15 3.81 -13.78
N ILE A 47 -8.47 2.91 -13.11
CA ILE A 47 -7.45 2.07 -13.75
C ILE A 47 -8.08 1.15 -14.79
N ARG A 48 -9.22 0.52 -14.47
CA ARG A 48 -9.91 -0.38 -15.38
C ARG A 48 -10.45 0.34 -16.60
N GLU A 49 -10.96 1.55 -16.43
CA GLU A 49 -11.41 2.38 -17.55
C GLU A 49 -10.29 2.68 -18.53
N SER A 50 -9.07 2.77 -18.06
CA SER A 50 -7.90 2.98 -18.91
C SER A 50 -7.33 1.70 -19.51
N GLY A 51 -8.00 0.56 -19.29
CA GLY A 51 -7.57 -0.73 -19.81
C GLY A 51 -6.57 -1.48 -18.93
N GLY A 52 -6.28 -0.96 -17.74
CA GLY A 52 -5.39 -1.60 -16.78
C GLY A 52 -6.10 -2.58 -15.85
N GLU A 53 -5.34 -3.24 -15.02
CA GLU A 53 -5.87 -4.17 -14.02
C GLU A 53 -5.48 -3.73 -12.61
N ALA A 54 -6.44 -3.77 -11.71
CA ALA A 54 -6.21 -3.41 -10.32
C ALA A 54 -7.17 -4.17 -9.41
N THR A 55 -6.74 -4.39 -8.17
CA THR A 55 -7.54 -5.00 -7.12
C THR A 55 -7.46 -4.12 -5.88
N ALA A 56 -8.60 -3.87 -5.26
CA ALA A 56 -8.68 -3.13 -4.01
C ALA A 56 -8.57 -4.09 -2.83
N VAL A 57 -7.71 -3.78 -1.89
CA VAL A 57 -7.55 -4.59 -0.66
C VAL A 57 -7.57 -3.64 0.53
N GLN A 58 -8.68 -3.64 1.27
CA GLN A 58 -8.77 -2.81 2.47
C GLN A 58 -7.72 -3.28 3.48
N THR A 59 -6.83 -2.37 3.86
CA THR A 59 -5.72 -2.72 4.74
C THR A 59 -5.40 -1.58 5.70
N ASP A 60 -5.37 -1.89 6.98
CA ASP A 60 -4.79 -1.03 8.00
C ASP A 60 -3.32 -1.42 8.14
N ALA A 61 -2.42 -0.49 7.87
CA ALA A 61 -0.98 -0.73 7.90
C ALA A 61 -0.47 -1.16 9.27
N THR A 62 -1.20 -0.88 10.33
CA THR A 62 -0.82 -1.26 11.70
C THR A 62 -1.38 -2.61 12.14
N ASN A 63 -2.18 -3.25 11.29
CA ASN A 63 -2.74 -4.57 11.55
C ASN A 63 -1.94 -5.63 10.81
N GLU A 64 -1.19 -6.43 11.57
CA GLU A 64 -0.28 -7.43 10.98
C GLU A 64 -0.99 -8.41 10.07
N GLU A 65 -2.12 -8.94 10.52
CA GLU A 65 -2.87 -9.94 9.74
C GLU A 65 -3.36 -9.39 8.40
N GLN A 66 -3.79 -8.13 8.39
CA GLN A 66 -4.24 -7.48 7.16
C GLN A 66 -3.08 -7.23 6.20
N VAL A 67 -1.92 -6.83 6.72
CA VAL A 67 -0.72 -6.64 5.89
C VAL A 67 -0.28 -7.98 5.28
N VAL A 68 -0.26 -9.04 6.07
CA VAL A 68 0.07 -10.39 5.57
C VAL A 68 -0.91 -10.80 4.47
N SER A 69 -2.20 -10.60 4.69
CA SER A 69 -3.24 -10.92 3.71
C SER A 69 -3.06 -10.14 2.40
N LEU A 70 -2.68 -8.86 2.49
CA LEU A 70 -2.40 -8.05 1.31
C LEU A 70 -1.31 -8.70 0.44
N PHE A 71 -0.23 -9.14 1.05
CA PHE A 71 0.86 -9.77 0.32
C PHE A 71 0.53 -11.20 -0.13
N GLU A 72 -0.35 -11.91 0.57
CA GLU A 72 -0.88 -13.18 0.08
C GLU A 72 -1.66 -12.98 -1.21
N ASN A 73 -2.43 -11.91 -1.31
CA ASN A 73 -3.14 -11.56 -2.54
C ASN A 73 -2.17 -11.22 -3.69
N ALA A 74 -1.03 -10.66 -3.39
CA ALA A 74 -0.02 -10.37 -4.41
C ALA A 74 0.66 -11.65 -4.90
N GLY A 75 0.96 -12.56 -3.99
CA GLY A 75 1.58 -13.85 -4.32
C GLY A 75 3.02 -13.73 -4.82
N ALA A 76 3.41 -14.69 -5.63
CA ALA A 76 4.80 -14.84 -6.07
C ALA A 76 5.20 -13.86 -7.19
N ASP A 77 4.25 -13.23 -7.85
CA ASP A 77 4.51 -12.33 -8.98
C ASP A 77 4.78 -10.89 -8.55
N LEU A 78 5.02 -10.67 -7.28
CA LEU A 78 5.32 -9.33 -6.76
C LEU A 78 6.62 -8.80 -7.35
N GLU A 79 6.53 -7.64 -7.99
CA GLU A 79 7.68 -6.96 -8.59
C GLU A 79 8.03 -5.69 -7.84
N VAL A 80 7.01 -4.94 -7.41
CA VAL A 80 7.17 -3.65 -6.73
C VAL A 80 6.25 -3.59 -5.52
N ALA A 81 6.78 -3.11 -4.41
CA ALA A 81 6.00 -2.84 -3.21
C ALA A 81 6.32 -1.43 -2.72
N VAL A 82 5.30 -0.60 -2.61
CA VAL A 82 5.44 0.81 -2.20
C VAL A 82 4.66 1.06 -0.92
N TYR A 83 5.36 1.51 0.10
CA TYR A 83 4.75 1.95 1.35
C TYR A 83 4.65 3.46 1.34
N ASN A 84 3.45 3.97 1.19
CA ASN A 84 3.16 5.41 1.13
C ASN A 84 2.19 5.84 2.22
N ALA A 85 1.91 4.98 3.18
CA ALA A 85 1.05 5.31 4.29
C ALA A 85 1.78 6.27 5.25
N GLY A 86 1.07 7.26 5.74
CA GLY A 86 1.62 8.21 6.66
C GLY A 86 0.55 8.82 7.54
N ASN A 87 1.00 9.46 8.61
CA ASN A 87 0.16 10.21 9.51
C ASN A 87 0.80 11.57 9.72
N ASN A 88 0.64 12.44 8.74
CA ASN A 88 1.28 13.74 8.75
C ASN A 88 0.28 14.84 9.10
N HIS A 89 0.40 15.37 10.29
CA HIS A 89 -0.45 16.43 10.79
C HIS A 89 0.41 17.60 11.26
N PRO A 90 0.42 18.73 10.56
CA PRO A 90 1.29 19.87 10.91
C PRO A 90 0.92 20.45 12.28
N GLY A 91 1.92 20.85 13.03
CA GLY A 91 1.71 21.49 14.32
C GLY A 91 3.04 21.70 15.05
N ARG A 92 2.96 22.45 16.15
CA ARG A 92 4.12 22.65 17.00
C ARG A 92 4.30 21.45 17.91
N ILE A 93 5.53 21.09 18.20
CA ILE A 93 5.82 19.95 19.06
C ILE A 93 5.18 20.11 20.47
N ILE A 94 5.14 21.34 20.98
CA ILE A 94 4.57 21.61 22.31
C ILE A 94 3.05 21.43 22.37
N GLU A 95 2.39 21.38 21.21
CA GLU A 95 0.95 21.19 21.10
C GLU A 95 0.56 19.75 20.77
N MET A 96 1.56 18.91 20.51
CA MET A 96 1.32 17.50 20.16
C MET A 96 1.22 16.66 21.43
N ASP A 97 0.27 15.75 21.44
CA ASP A 97 0.10 14.86 22.56
C ASP A 97 0.73 13.50 22.31
N LYS A 98 0.70 12.68 23.34
CA LYS A 98 1.27 11.33 23.30
C LYS A 98 0.56 10.45 22.27
N GLU A 99 -0.75 10.59 22.15
CA GLU A 99 -1.54 9.79 21.19
C GLU A 99 -1.13 10.07 19.75
N TYR A 100 -0.90 11.33 19.43
CA TYR A 100 -0.41 11.69 18.10
C TYR A 100 0.93 11.00 17.81
N PHE A 101 1.85 11.06 18.77
CA PHE A 101 3.15 10.42 18.61
C PHE A 101 3.02 8.90 18.43
N GLU A 102 2.23 8.25 19.28
CA GLU A 102 2.03 6.81 19.20
C GLU A 102 1.40 6.39 17.87
N ASN A 103 0.38 7.12 17.42
CA ASN A 103 -0.27 6.82 16.15
C ASN A 103 0.68 7.03 14.97
N SER A 104 1.47 8.08 15.01
CA SER A 104 2.46 8.34 13.96
C SER A 104 3.53 7.25 13.93
N TRP A 105 4.00 6.83 15.10
CA TRP A 105 4.94 5.72 15.19
C TRP A 105 4.35 4.43 14.62
N ARG A 106 3.11 4.13 14.97
CA ARG A 106 2.44 2.91 14.49
C ARG A 106 2.35 2.90 12.98
N VAL A 107 1.89 3.98 12.38
CA VAL A 107 1.73 4.05 10.92
C VAL A 107 3.08 4.14 10.21
N CYS A 108 3.96 5.02 10.67
CA CYS A 108 5.19 5.29 9.93
C CYS A 108 6.29 4.26 10.22
N CYS A 109 6.39 3.78 11.44
CA CYS A 109 7.46 2.86 11.84
C CYS A 109 6.99 1.40 11.86
N LEU A 110 6.00 1.08 12.69
CA LEU A 110 5.50 -0.29 12.80
C LEU A 110 4.92 -0.78 11.47
N GLY A 111 4.07 0.03 10.85
CA GLY A 111 3.45 -0.32 9.57
C GLY A 111 4.50 -0.52 8.48
N GLY A 112 5.48 0.35 8.42
CA GLY A 112 6.58 0.23 7.46
C GLY A 112 7.39 -1.05 7.67
N PHE A 113 7.63 -1.42 8.92
CA PHE A 113 8.29 -2.68 9.26
C PHE A 113 7.48 -3.89 8.79
N LEU A 114 6.20 -3.94 9.14
CA LEU A 114 5.33 -5.06 8.76
C LEU A 114 5.25 -5.21 7.24
N PHE A 115 5.05 -4.10 6.56
CA PHE A 115 4.97 -4.08 5.09
C PHE A 115 6.28 -4.53 4.45
N GLY A 116 7.40 -3.96 4.89
CA GLY A 116 8.71 -4.29 4.35
C GLY A 116 9.09 -5.74 4.56
N ARG A 117 8.79 -6.27 5.74
CA ARG A 117 9.06 -7.68 6.04
C ARG A 117 8.32 -8.61 5.08
N GLU A 118 7.03 -8.37 4.84
CA GLU A 118 6.26 -9.22 3.94
C GLU A 118 6.69 -9.05 2.49
N ALA A 119 7.04 -7.84 2.08
CA ALA A 119 7.57 -7.60 0.74
C ALA A 119 8.88 -8.37 0.50
N VAL A 120 9.79 -8.31 1.45
CA VAL A 120 11.08 -9.00 1.36
C VAL A 120 10.90 -10.51 1.29
N LYS A 121 9.98 -11.06 2.09
CA LYS A 121 9.68 -12.50 2.03
C LYS A 121 9.28 -12.94 0.62
N ARG A 122 8.40 -12.17 -0.04
CA ARG A 122 7.97 -12.51 -1.40
C ARG A 122 9.09 -12.42 -2.41
N CYS A 123 9.85 -11.35 -2.37
CA CYS A 123 10.99 -11.16 -3.26
C CYS A 123 12.07 -12.24 -3.04
N PHE A 124 12.33 -12.57 -1.78
CA PHE A 124 13.33 -13.59 -1.43
C PHE A 124 12.89 -14.97 -1.90
N GLN A 125 11.63 -15.32 -1.67
CA GLN A 125 11.07 -16.60 -2.12
C GLN A 125 11.19 -16.76 -3.63
N ARG A 126 10.84 -15.73 -4.39
CA ARG A 126 10.95 -15.74 -5.85
C ARG A 126 12.40 -15.95 -6.29
N LYS A 127 13.33 -15.23 -5.68
CA LYS A 127 14.76 -15.30 -6.03
C LYS A 127 15.36 -16.67 -5.72
N MET A 128 14.87 -17.32 -4.67
CA MET A 128 15.30 -18.67 -4.27
C MET A 128 14.56 -19.79 -4.99
N GLY A 129 13.58 -19.46 -5.83
CA GLY A 129 12.77 -20.46 -6.52
C GLY A 129 11.75 -21.17 -5.63
N LEU A 130 11.40 -20.54 -4.52
CA LEU A 130 10.48 -21.12 -3.53
C LEU A 130 9.03 -20.69 -3.74
#